data_c55d1283128b19102f39313acebc3a26
#
_entry.id   c55d1283128b19102f39313acebc3a26
#
_cell.length_a   1.000
_cell.length_b   1.000
_cell.length_c   1.000
_cell.angle_alpha   90.00
_cell.angle_beta   90.00
_cell.angle_gamma   90.00
#
_symmetry.space_group_name_H-M   'P 1'
#
loop_
_entity.id
_entity.type
_entity.pdbx_description
1 polymer ?
#
loop_
_entity_poly.entity_id
_entity_poly.type
_entity_poly.pdbx_seq_one_letter_code
_entity_poly.pdbx_strand_id
1 'polypeptide(L)'
;MSTSQTRPGARLKRGLRAFGTLLIVLSAITPASSVFIIGPGVVRQAGTGAFWSYVLAAVVGVFMAFVYAELSSAYPLTGGEYTIIGRTLGRLPGFLALVLVLVTQLLILAVIALGVGTYLGVLFPGLHGPLAGAVTVALAAAVAVFDIRFNAVVTGVFLALEMLALLALSAIGVLNVERPFTDLLVNPVAPDGSPATLGLIALATAVAIFSYNGYGSAVYFGEETHGARRNIARVILWALAITVAAELIPITAVLLSAGTLDGGNVVQQVVAEHGGGTLNTLISLGVALAIANAVIAIMLLTARLIFSSARDATWPARVNALFGHIHPRFGTPWTATIAAGAVSAALCFVPERYLLVVTGTSLVVIYAALCVAVIGGRRNGSTAHGVYRMPLYPLAPVAALAALAYVIYTSAIDPVIGRPSLIVTAAILVAGTVVYLTVVRRRGTWTLHDPGEEKD
;
A
#
# COMPACT_ATOMS: atom_id res chain seq x y z
N MET A 1 3.98 45.97 -10.19
CA MET A 1 3.46 44.60 -10.30
C MET A 1 4.55 43.66 -9.84
N SER A 2 4.51 43.24 -8.57
CA SER A 2 5.51 42.37 -7.98
C SER A 2 5.28 40.95 -8.51
N THR A 3 6.20 40.45 -9.30
CA THR A 3 6.29 39.05 -9.71
C THR A 3 6.54 38.23 -8.45
N SER A 4 5.49 37.53 -8.01
CA SER A 4 5.59 36.50 -7.01
C SER A 4 6.56 35.43 -7.50
N GLN A 5 7.82 35.57 -7.16
CA GLN A 5 8.81 34.49 -7.28
C GLN A 5 8.33 33.37 -6.39
N THR A 6 7.91 32.25 -6.98
CA THR A 6 7.84 30.96 -6.30
C THR A 6 9.17 30.75 -5.62
N ARG A 7 9.17 30.77 -4.27
CA ARG A 7 10.38 30.50 -3.48
C ARG A 7 10.91 29.13 -3.91
N PRO A 8 12.13 29.04 -4.49
CA PRO A 8 12.76 27.75 -4.72
C PRO A 8 13.03 27.11 -3.36
N GLY A 9 12.56 25.89 -3.12
CA GLY A 9 13.05 25.09 -2.01
C GLY A 9 12.20 25.01 -0.76
N ALA A 10 10.88 24.91 -0.84
CA ALA A 10 10.09 24.41 0.30
C ALA A 10 10.53 22.97 0.59
N ARG A 11 11.35 22.77 1.64
CA ARG A 11 11.83 21.45 2.08
C ARG A 11 10.98 20.94 3.23
N LEU A 12 10.63 19.67 3.19
CA LEU A 12 10.02 18.98 4.32
C LEU A 12 11.06 18.84 5.45
N LYS A 13 10.59 18.96 6.69
CA LYS A 13 11.46 18.90 7.86
C LYS A 13 11.92 17.48 8.12
N ARG A 14 13.21 17.21 8.12
CA ARG A 14 13.78 15.91 8.53
C ARG A 14 13.43 15.65 10.00
N GLY A 15 12.46 14.75 10.23
CA GLY A 15 11.94 14.45 11.56
C GLY A 15 11.99 12.96 11.89
N LEU A 16 12.13 12.07 10.90
CA LEU A 16 12.05 10.63 11.08
C LEU A 16 13.44 9.98 11.18
N ARG A 17 13.57 9.03 12.12
CA ARG A 17 14.59 7.98 12.08
C ARG A 17 14.00 6.73 11.39
N ALA A 18 14.83 5.77 10.99
CA ALA A 18 14.39 4.54 10.34
C ALA A 18 13.22 3.83 11.06
N PHE A 19 13.25 3.81 12.39
CA PHE A 19 12.17 3.19 13.20
C PHE A 19 10.84 3.93 13.06
N GLY A 20 10.82 5.28 13.11
CA GLY A 20 9.60 6.05 12.92
C GLY A 20 9.01 5.89 11.51
N THR A 21 9.88 5.83 10.48
CA THR A 21 9.45 5.52 9.11
C THR A 21 8.87 4.11 9.03
N LEU A 22 9.49 3.12 9.69
CA LEU A 22 9.01 1.74 9.73
C LEU A 22 7.61 1.65 10.36
N LEU A 23 7.35 2.36 11.46
CA LEU A 23 6.02 2.39 12.10
C LEU A 23 4.94 2.90 11.14
N ILE A 24 5.20 4.02 10.43
CA ILE A 24 4.24 4.58 9.45
C ILE A 24 4.03 3.59 8.28
N VAL A 25 5.09 2.97 7.80
CA VAL A 25 5.01 2.01 6.68
C VAL A 25 4.22 0.76 7.06
N LEU A 26 4.48 0.17 8.23
CA LEU A 26 3.72 -0.97 8.74
C LEU A 26 2.25 -0.61 8.97
N SER A 27 1.97 0.60 9.44
CA SER A 27 0.60 1.11 9.57
C SER A 27 -0.10 1.29 8.22
N ALA A 28 0.64 1.67 7.16
CA ALA A 28 0.08 1.75 5.82
C ALA A 28 -0.23 0.38 5.20
N ILE A 29 0.54 -0.65 5.57
CA ILE A 29 0.28 -2.06 5.17
C ILE A 29 -0.94 -2.61 5.89
N THR A 30 -1.07 -2.30 7.19
CA THR A 30 -2.14 -2.79 8.09
C THR A 30 -2.33 -4.31 8.04
N PRO A 31 -1.40 -5.10 8.61
CA PRO A 31 -1.43 -6.57 8.55
C PRO A 31 -2.73 -7.18 9.10
N ALA A 32 -3.36 -6.57 10.13
CA ALA A 32 -4.64 -7.07 10.65
C ALA A 32 -5.76 -6.93 9.61
N SER A 33 -5.82 -5.80 8.88
CA SER A 33 -6.81 -5.67 7.80
C SER A 33 -6.58 -6.72 6.72
N SER A 34 -5.33 -7.01 6.38
CA SER A 34 -4.99 -8.08 5.44
C SER A 34 -5.49 -9.44 5.92
N VAL A 35 -5.22 -9.81 7.18
CA VAL A 35 -5.63 -11.09 7.76
C VAL A 35 -7.16 -11.21 7.86
N PHE A 36 -7.86 -10.14 8.30
CA PHE A 36 -9.31 -10.20 8.54
C PHE A 36 -10.16 -9.94 7.30
N ILE A 37 -9.66 -9.23 6.29
CA ILE A 37 -10.42 -8.84 5.08
C ILE A 37 -9.99 -9.66 3.86
N ILE A 38 -8.67 -9.75 3.60
CA ILE A 38 -8.14 -10.44 2.41
C ILE A 38 -8.00 -11.94 2.69
N GLY A 39 -7.52 -12.31 3.88
CA GLY A 39 -7.26 -13.70 4.30
C GLY A 39 -8.43 -14.65 4.06
N PRO A 40 -9.67 -14.32 4.48
CA PRO A 40 -10.84 -15.15 4.22
C PRO A 40 -11.08 -15.45 2.73
N GLY A 41 -10.78 -14.48 1.86
CA GLY A 41 -10.86 -14.66 0.40
C GLY A 41 -9.85 -15.69 -0.12
N VAL A 42 -8.62 -15.63 0.36
CA VAL A 42 -7.55 -16.58 -0.01
C VAL A 42 -7.88 -17.98 0.50
N VAL A 43 -8.35 -18.12 1.75
CA VAL A 43 -8.76 -19.40 2.34
C VAL A 43 -9.96 -19.98 1.62
N ARG A 44 -10.97 -19.19 1.32
CA ARG A 44 -12.16 -19.65 0.57
C ARG A 44 -11.80 -20.13 -0.84
N GLN A 45 -10.71 -19.67 -1.43
CA GLN A 45 -10.27 -20.07 -2.76
C GLN A 45 -9.39 -21.32 -2.75
N ALA A 46 -8.48 -21.45 -1.79
CA ALA A 46 -7.47 -22.50 -1.77
C ALA A 46 -7.54 -23.45 -0.56
N GLY A 47 -8.48 -23.23 0.38
CA GLY A 47 -8.56 -24.04 1.61
C GLY A 47 -7.26 -23.93 2.43
N THR A 48 -6.73 -25.06 2.89
CA THR A 48 -5.44 -25.10 3.59
C THR A 48 -4.26 -24.77 2.65
N GLY A 49 -4.45 -24.89 1.33
CA GLY A 49 -3.48 -24.43 0.31
C GLY A 49 -3.21 -22.93 0.37
N ALA A 50 -4.03 -22.14 1.07
CA ALA A 50 -3.79 -20.73 1.37
C ALA A 50 -2.42 -20.51 2.05
N PHE A 51 -1.95 -21.44 2.87
CA PHE A 51 -0.60 -21.39 3.44
C PHE A 51 0.46 -21.22 2.34
N TRP A 52 0.44 -22.07 1.31
CA TRP A 52 1.38 -21.99 0.20
C TRP A 52 1.15 -20.75 -0.67
N SER A 53 -0.10 -20.29 -0.80
CA SER A 53 -0.39 -19.05 -1.50
C SER A 53 0.28 -17.85 -0.82
N TYR A 54 0.24 -17.76 0.50
CA TYR A 54 0.95 -16.72 1.27
C TYR A 54 2.47 -16.87 1.21
N VAL A 55 3.01 -18.10 1.24
CA VAL A 55 4.45 -18.35 1.09
C VAL A 55 4.94 -17.89 -0.30
N LEU A 56 4.23 -18.25 -1.37
CA LEU A 56 4.58 -17.83 -2.72
C LEU A 56 4.45 -16.31 -2.90
N ALA A 57 3.40 -15.71 -2.33
CA ALA A 57 3.22 -14.26 -2.32
C ALA A 57 4.38 -13.55 -1.59
N ALA A 58 4.87 -14.11 -0.47
CA ALA A 58 6.02 -13.58 0.25
C ALA A 58 7.30 -13.63 -0.61
N VAL A 59 7.53 -14.70 -1.37
CA VAL A 59 8.66 -14.79 -2.31
C VAL A 59 8.59 -13.69 -3.38
N VAL A 60 7.42 -13.47 -3.98
CA VAL A 60 7.20 -12.37 -4.94
C VAL A 60 7.43 -11.01 -4.26
N GLY A 61 6.92 -10.85 -3.03
CA GLY A 61 7.13 -9.66 -2.21
C GLY A 61 8.62 -9.37 -1.96
N VAL A 62 9.43 -10.40 -1.66
CA VAL A 62 10.89 -10.26 -1.48
C VAL A 62 11.56 -9.75 -2.76
N PHE A 63 11.20 -10.27 -3.92
CA PHE A 63 11.77 -9.79 -5.18
C PHE A 63 11.39 -8.32 -5.46
N MET A 64 10.14 -7.96 -5.20
CA MET A 64 9.70 -6.56 -5.33
C MET A 64 10.36 -5.65 -4.29
N ALA A 65 10.53 -6.09 -3.05
CA ALA A 65 11.23 -5.33 -2.01
C ALA A 65 12.70 -5.06 -2.38
N PHE A 66 13.38 -6.02 -3.02
CA PHE A 66 14.72 -5.82 -3.55
C PHE A 66 14.75 -4.74 -4.65
N VAL A 67 13.76 -4.73 -5.55
CA VAL A 67 13.61 -3.70 -6.59
C VAL A 67 13.42 -2.32 -5.96
N TYR A 68 12.48 -2.19 -5.02
CA TYR A 68 12.22 -0.94 -4.30
C TYR A 68 13.44 -0.47 -3.50
N ALA A 69 14.11 -1.37 -2.77
CA ALA A 69 15.28 -1.04 -1.95
C ALA A 69 16.43 -0.49 -2.79
N GLU A 70 16.69 -1.06 -3.97
CA GLU A 70 17.73 -0.53 -4.86
C GLU A 70 17.36 0.82 -5.44
N LEU A 71 16.16 0.97 -5.97
CA LEU A 71 15.69 2.21 -6.57
C LEU A 71 15.58 3.34 -5.55
N SER A 72 15.08 3.07 -4.35
CA SER A 72 14.97 4.06 -3.27
C SER A 72 16.32 4.50 -2.73
N SER A 73 17.33 3.65 -2.77
CA SER A 73 18.70 4.01 -2.37
C SER A 73 19.37 4.96 -3.36
N ALA A 74 18.98 4.87 -4.64
CA ALA A 74 19.43 5.80 -5.67
C ALA A 74 18.65 7.12 -5.61
N TYR A 75 17.32 7.05 -5.43
CA TYR A 75 16.44 8.22 -5.48
C TYR A 75 15.54 8.28 -4.23
N PRO A 76 16.06 8.73 -3.07
CA PRO A 76 15.29 8.85 -1.83
C PRO A 76 14.45 10.14 -1.81
N LEU A 77 13.54 10.30 -2.77
CA LEU A 77 12.76 11.50 -3.01
C LEU A 77 11.31 11.32 -2.58
N THR A 78 10.69 12.35 -2.02
CA THR A 78 9.31 12.34 -1.53
C THR A 78 8.24 12.07 -2.60
N GLY A 79 8.59 12.23 -3.88
CA GLY A 79 7.69 11.85 -4.97
C GLY A 79 7.46 10.35 -5.14
N GLY A 80 8.28 9.51 -4.50
CA GLY A 80 8.11 8.06 -4.56
C GLY A 80 8.27 7.49 -5.97
N GLU A 81 7.38 6.58 -6.34
CA GLU A 81 7.47 5.80 -7.58
C GLU A 81 7.57 6.66 -8.84
N TYR A 82 6.78 7.75 -8.93
CA TYR A 82 6.79 8.54 -10.18
C TYR A 82 8.12 9.25 -10.42
N THR A 83 8.78 9.71 -9.35
CA THR A 83 10.10 10.35 -9.48
C THR A 83 11.17 9.33 -9.84
N ILE A 84 11.12 8.15 -9.24
CA ILE A 84 12.00 7.01 -9.55
C ILE A 84 11.86 6.61 -11.02
N ILE A 85 10.62 6.36 -11.48
CA ILE A 85 10.31 5.97 -12.85
C ILE A 85 10.69 7.10 -13.83
N GLY A 86 10.39 8.34 -13.49
CA GLY A 86 10.69 9.49 -14.33
C GLY A 86 12.20 9.73 -14.51
N ARG A 87 13.01 9.48 -13.48
CA ARG A 87 14.47 9.63 -13.55
C ARG A 87 15.17 8.46 -14.24
N THR A 88 14.56 7.28 -14.22
CA THR A 88 15.16 6.08 -14.84
C THR A 88 14.69 5.83 -16.26
N LEU A 89 13.39 5.99 -16.55
CA LEU A 89 12.74 5.67 -17.82
C LEU A 89 12.35 6.92 -18.63
N GLY A 90 12.41 8.11 -18.04
CA GLY A 90 12.14 9.37 -18.70
C GLY A 90 10.79 10.00 -18.33
N ARG A 91 10.56 11.23 -18.84
CA ARG A 91 9.45 12.09 -18.39
C ARG A 91 8.06 11.52 -18.60
N LEU A 92 7.76 10.95 -19.77
CA LEU A 92 6.41 10.41 -20.04
C LEU A 92 6.06 9.24 -19.12
N PRO A 93 6.88 8.19 -18.96
CA PRO A 93 6.61 7.13 -17.98
C PRO A 93 6.45 7.66 -16.54
N GLY A 94 7.28 8.63 -16.13
CA GLY A 94 7.17 9.27 -14.81
C GLY A 94 5.83 10.00 -14.62
N PHE A 95 5.36 10.73 -15.64
CA PHE A 95 4.07 11.41 -15.57
C PHE A 95 2.90 10.42 -15.53
N LEU A 96 2.95 9.35 -16.31
CA LEU A 96 1.94 8.30 -16.28
C LEU A 96 1.88 7.60 -14.93
N ALA A 97 3.04 7.33 -14.33
CA ALA A 97 3.13 6.81 -12.97
C ALA A 97 2.52 7.77 -11.95
N LEU A 98 2.79 9.09 -12.05
CA LEU A 98 2.18 10.10 -11.19
C LEU A 98 0.66 10.06 -11.25
N VAL A 99 0.09 10.09 -12.46
CA VAL A 99 -1.37 10.07 -12.64
C VAL A 99 -1.98 8.80 -12.05
N LEU A 100 -1.37 7.65 -12.36
CA LEU A 100 -1.88 6.36 -11.93
C LEU A 100 -1.80 6.19 -10.40
N VAL A 101 -0.66 6.55 -9.78
CA VAL A 101 -0.49 6.49 -8.34
C VAL A 101 -1.42 7.47 -7.63
N LEU A 102 -1.55 8.71 -8.11
CA LEU A 102 -2.40 9.71 -7.48
C LEU A 102 -3.87 9.28 -7.45
N VAL A 103 -4.40 8.82 -8.59
CA VAL A 103 -5.77 8.30 -8.67
C VAL A 103 -5.94 7.11 -7.72
N THR A 104 -5.02 6.15 -7.77
CA THR A 104 -5.06 4.95 -6.93
C THR A 104 -5.04 5.30 -5.45
N GLN A 105 -4.16 6.19 -5.00
CA GLN A 105 -4.04 6.55 -3.58
C GLN A 105 -5.28 7.27 -3.04
N LEU A 106 -5.89 8.16 -3.82
CA LEU A 106 -7.14 8.82 -3.41
C LEU A 106 -8.31 7.83 -3.27
N LEU A 107 -8.39 6.84 -4.17
CA LEU A 107 -9.41 5.81 -4.13
C LEU A 107 -9.18 4.79 -3.01
N ILE A 108 -7.93 4.37 -2.79
CA ILE A 108 -7.59 3.43 -1.70
C ILE A 108 -7.91 4.03 -0.33
N LEU A 109 -7.69 5.33 -0.11
CA LEU A 109 -8.09 6.00 1.12
C LEU A 109 -9.59 5.82 1.40
N ALA A 110 -10.45 5.98 0.38
CA ALA A 110 -11.88 5.78 0.54
C ALA A 110 -12.24 4.30 0.74
N VAL A 111 -11.67 3.39 -0.06
CA VAL A 111 -11.92 1.95 0.06
C VAL A 111 -11.58 1.44 1.46
N ILE A 112 -10.40 1.77 1.97
CA ILE A 112 -9.97 1.32 3.31
C ILE A 112 -10.85 1.96 4.38
N ALA A 113 -11.16 3.25 4.28
CA ALA A 113 -12.01 3.94 5.26
C ALA A 113 -13.43 3.36 5.35
N LEU A 114 -13.99 2.89 4.23
CA LEU A 114 -15.30 2.21 4.22
C LEU A 114 -15.30 0.94 5.08
N GLY A 115 -14.17 0.25 5.19
CA GLY A 115 -14.00 -0.92 6.06
C GLY A 115 -14.25 -0.60 7.54
N VAL A 116 -14.02 0.62 8.02
CA VAL A 116 -14.35 1.02 9.40
C VAL A 116 -15.84 0.83 9.69
N GLY A 117 -16.70 1.20 8.73
CA GLY A 117 -18.15 1.02 8.86
C GLY A 117 -18.57 -0.45 9.02
N THR A 118 -17.87 -1.36 8.36
CA THR A 118 -18.14 -2.81 8.45
C THR A 118 -17.84 -3.35 9.85
N TYR A 119 -16.68 -3.03 10.43
CA TYR A 119 -16.28 -3.55 11.74
C TYR A 119 -16.93 -2.82 12.91
N LEU A 120 -17.16 -1.51 12.82
CA LEU A 120 -17.92 -0.77 13.82
C LEU A 120 -19.42 -1.07 13.73
N GLY A 121 -19.94 -1.47 12.57
CA GLY A 121 -21.33 -1.89 12.39
C GLY A 121 -21.71 -3.09 13.24
N VAL A 122 -20.75 -3.96 13.60
CA VAL A 122 -20.95 -5.06 14.56
C VAL A 122 -21.28 -4.53 15.96
N LEU A 123 -20.69 -3.40 16.36
CA LEU A 123 -20.87 -2.77 17.67
C LEU A 123 -22.05 -1.79 17.69
N PHE A 124 -22.28 -1.12 16.57
CA PHE A 124 -23.29 -0.09 16.40
C PHE A 124 -24.21 -0.41 15.22
N PRO A 125 -25.21 -1.28 15.42
CA PRO A 125 -26.19 -1.61 14.38
C PRO A 125 -26.88 -0.34 13.87
N GLY A 126 -26.85 -0.13 12.56
CA GLY A 126 -27.40 1.08 11.93
C GLY A 126 -26.38 2.18 11.62
N LEU A 127 -25.09 1.93 11.86
CA LEU A 127 -24.03 2.87 11.44
C LEU A 127 -24.01 2.98 9.90
N HIS A 128 -24.16 4.20 9.40
CA HIS A 128 -24.12 4.48 7.97
C HIS A 128 -22.66 4.38 7.45
N GLY A 129 -22.31 3.28 6.77
CA GLY A 129 -20.94 2.97 6.33
C GLY A 129 -20.24 4.10 5.57
N PRO A 130 -20.84 4.70 4.53
CA PRO A 130 -20.24 5.84 3.82
C PRO A 130 -19.92 7.04 4.70
N LEU A 131 -20.80 7.36 5.66
CA LEU A 131 -20.58 8.46 6.58
C LEU A 131 -19.45 8.14 7.58
N ALA A 132 -19.41 6.91 8.10
CA ALA A 132 -18.33 6.44 8.97
C ALA A 132 -16.97 6.51 8.25
N GLY A 133 -16.91 6.07 7.00
CA GLY A 133 -15.74 6.19 6.15
C GLY A 133 -15.31 7.64 5.95
N ALA A 134 -16.23 8.52 5.56
CA ALA A 134 -15.94 9.94 5.33
C ALA A 134 -15.45 10.65 6.63
N VAL A 135 -16.05 10.35 7.79
CA VAL A 135 -15.60 10.86 9.08
C VAL A 135 -14.21 10.35 9.41
N THR A 136 -13.92 9.07 9.17
CA THR A 136 -12.59 8.48 9.37
C THR A 136 -11.54 9.18 8.51
N VAL A 137 -11.83 9.44 7.23
CA VAL A 137 -10.93 10.18 6.33
C VAL A 137 -10.72 11.61 6.84
N ALA A 138 -11.76 12.29 7.29
CA ALA A 138 -11.66 13.66 7.80
C ALA A 138 -10.81 13.73 9.09
N LEU A 139 -11.00 12.79 10.02
CA LEU A 139 -10.19 12.67 11.23
C LEU A 139 -8.74 12.34 10.91
N ALA A 140 -8.51 11.40 9.98
CA ALA A 140 -7.17 11.07 9.52
C ALA A 140 -6.46 12.26 8.87
N ALA A 141 -7.16 13.06 8.05
CA ALA A 141 -6.61 14.28 7.48
C ALA A 141 -6.26 15.31 8.58
N ALA A 142 -7.12 15.48 9.58
CA ALA A 142 -6.84 16.37 10.71
C ALA A 142 -5.58 15.94 11.47
N VAL A 143 -5.41 14.64 11.74
CA VAL A 143 -4.21 14.09 12.40
C VAL A 143 -2.97 14.24 11.50
N ALA A 144 -3.09 13.97 10.20
CA ALA A 144 -1.98 14.03 9.25
C ALA A 144 -1.42 15.44 9.02
N VAL A 145 -2.14 16.50 9.39
CA VAL A 145 -1.63 17.89 9.35
C VAL A 145 -0.56 18.14 10.40
N PHE A 146 -0.55 17.42 11.53
CA PHE A 146 0.43 17.60 12.58
C PHE A 146 1.84 17.16 12.17
N ASP A 147 2.83 17.44 13.02
CA ASP A 147 4.24 17.08 12.81
C ASP A 147 4.41 15.59 12.54
N ILE A 148 5.35 15.25 11.65
CA ILE A 148 5.57 13.86 11.22
C ILE A 148 6.02 12.93 12.36
N ARG A 149 6.70 13.46 13.38
CA ARG A 149 7.09 12.66 14.57
C ARG A 149 5.86 12.31 15.42
N PHE A 150 4.95 13.26 15.58
CA PHE A 150 3.67 13.01 16.24
C PHE A 150 2.88 11.93 15.51
N ASN A 151 2.78 12.04 14.19
CA ASN A 151 2.13 11.02 13.36
C ASN A 151 2.79 9.65 13.50
N ALA A 152 4.13 9.57 13.54
CA ALA A 152 4.84 8.30 13.75
C ALA A 152 4.54 7.67 15.11
N VAL A 153 4.35 8.47 16.16
CA VAL A 153 3.94 7.97 17.48
C VAL A 153 2.49 7.49 17.47
N VAL A 154 1.57 8.28 16.92
CA VAL A 154 0.15 7.93 16.83
C VAL A 154 -0.03 6.62 16.05
N THR A 155 0.55 6.54 14.85
CA THR A 155 0.47 5.33 14.03
C THR A 155 1.15 4.14 14.69
N GLY A 156 2.26 4.36 15.41
CA GLY A 156 2.96 3.32 16.17
C GLY A 156 2.14 2.75 17.33
N VAL A 157 1.38 3.59 18.06
CA VAL A 157 0.48 3.13 19.14
C VAL A 157 -0.65 2.27 18.56
N PHE A 158 -1.30 2.73 17.48
CA PHE A 158 -2.34 1.94 16.83
C PHE A 158 -1.80 0.64 16.24
N LEU A 159 -0.60 0.65 15.65
CA LEU A 159 0.08 -0.55 15.16
C LEU A 159 0.35 -1.55 16.30
N ALA A 160 0.74 -1.09 17.49
CA ALA A 160 0.94 -1.97 18.63
C ALA A 160 -0.36 -2.68 19.04
N LEU A 161 -1.50 -1.96 19.05
CA LEU A 161 -2.82 -2.55 19.31
C LEU A 161 -3.21 -3.57 18.22
N GLU A 162 -2.91 -3.25 16.97
CA GLU A 162 -3.11 -4.13 15.83
C GLU A 162 -2.30 -5.43 15.97
N MET A 163 -1.02 -5.34 16.32
CA MET A 163 -0.17 -6.50 16.56
C MET A 163 -0.66 -7.36 17.73
N LEU A 164 -1.20 -6.75 18.79
CA LEU A 164 -1.83 -7.48 19.90
C LEU A 164 -3.05 -8.28 19.45
N ALA A 165 -3.90 -7.72 18.57
CA ALA A 165 -5.04 -8.44 18.02
C ALA A 165 -4.60 -9.65 17.18
N LEU A 166 -3.56 -9.52 16.36
CA LEU A 166 -2.99 -10.62 15.58
C LEU A 166 -2.32 -11.69 16.47
N LEU A 167 -1.65 -11.28 17.53
CA LEU A 167 -1.09 -12.22 18.53
C LEU A 167 -2.21 -12.98 19.26
N ALA A 168 -3.29 -12.30 19.63
CA ALA A 168 -4.45 -12.95 20.26
C ALA A 168 -5.10 -13.97 19.30
N LEU A 169 -5.30 -13.60 18.02
CA LEU A 169 -5.80 -14.53 16.99
C LEU A 169 -4.88 -15.74 16.84
N SER A 170 -3.57 -15.51 16.78
CA SER A 170 -2.58 -16.59 16.66
C SER A 170 -2.60 -17.53 17.87
N ALA A 171 -2.72 -16.96 19.08
CA ALA A 171 -2.82 -17.74 20.31
C ALA A 171 -4.10 -18.60 20.34
N ILE A 172 -5.25 -18.03 19.97
CA ILE A 172 -6.51 -18.77 19.84
C ILE A 172 -6.34 -19.96 18.90
N GLY A 173 -5.80 -19.74 17.70
CA GLY A 173 -5.65 -20.80 16.72
C GLY A 173 -4.66 -21.89 17.13
N VAL A 174 -3.55 -21.53 17.77
CA VAL A 174 -2.55 -22.50 18.24
C VAL A 174 -3.06 -23.31 19.45
N LEU A 175 -3.88 -22.72 20.31
CA LEU A 175 -4.46 -23.41 21.47
C LEU A 175 -5.61 -24.33 21.11
N ASN A 176 -6.25 -24.16 19.95
CA ASN A 176 -7.42 -24.90 19.50
C ASN A 176 -7.17 -25.59 18.15
N VAL A 177 -6.07 -26.33 18.04
CA VAL A 177 -5.70 -27.04 16.81
C VAL A 177 -6.66 -28.20 16.55
N GLU A 178 -7.37 -28.19 15.43
CA GLU A 178 -8.30 -29.23 14.99
C GLU A 178 -7.77 -30.03 13.79
N ARG A 179 -6.73 -29.53 13.08
CA ARG A 179 -6.15 -30.16 11.90
C ARG A 179 -4.67 -30.44 12.06
N PRO A 180 -4.16 -31.57 11.54
CA PRO A 180 -2.74 -31.86 11.56
C PRO A 180 -1.98 -30.88 10.62
N PHE A 181 -0.77 -30.52 11.00
CA PHE A 181 0.08 -29.62 10.23
C PHE A 181 0.43 -30.16 8.82
N THR A 182 0.31 -31.48 8.65
CA THR A 182 0.49 -32.16 7.35
C THR A 182 -0.49 -31.70 6.29
N ASP A 183 -1.73 -31.33 6.69
CA ASP A 183 -2.77 -30.86 5.77
C ASP A 183 -2.48 -29.46 5.20
N LEU A 184 -1.52 -28.74 5.78
CA LEU A 184 -1.05 -27.47 5.25
C LEU A 184 0.18 -27.67 4.34
N LEU A 185 1.12 -28.51 4.78
CA LEU A 185 2.43 -28.62 4.13
C LEU A 185 2.48 -29.67 3.03
N VAL A 186 1.89 -30.84 3.24
CA VAL A 186 2.06 -32.02 2.39
C VAL A 186 0.82 -32.33 1.55
N ASN A 187 -0.35 -32.31 2.20
CA ASN A 187 -1.63 -32.66 1.57
C ASN A 187 -2.65 -31.53 1.72
N PRO A 188 -2.40 -30.36 1.10
CA PRO A 188 -3.33 -29.25 1.23
C PRO A 188 -4.71 -29.61 0.67
N VAL A 189 -5.74 -29.19 1.39
CA VAL A 189 -7.15 -29.53 1.12
C VAL A 189 -7.89 -28.25 0.68
N ALA A 190 -8.64 -28.34 -0.41
CA ALA A 190 -9.53 -27.29 -0.89
C ALA A 190 -10.76 -27.14 0.06
N PRO A 191 -11.53 -26.05 -0.05
CA PRO A 191 -12.68 -25.82 0.83
C PRO A 191 -13.75 -26.92 0.79
N ASP A 192 -13.90 -27.59 -0.34
CA ASP A 192 -14.83 -28.72 -0.55
C ASP A 192 -14.31 -30.07 -0.04
N GLY A 193 -13.14 -30.10 0.62
CA GLY A 193 -12.51 -31.31 1.12
C GLY A 193 -11.66 -32.08 0.06
N SER A 194 -11.66 -31.66 -1.18
CA SER A 194 -10.80 -32.25 -2.22
C SER A 194 -9.33 -31.82 -2.08
N PRO A 195 -8.35 -32.52 -2.66
CA PRO A 195 -6.96 -32.06 -2.66
C PRO A 195 -6.84 -30.69 -3.35
N ALA A 196 -6.18 -29.73 -2.69
CA ALA A 196 -5.94 -28.41 -3.27
C ALA A 196 -4.94 -28.52 -4.43
N THR A 197 -5.38 -28.15 -5.62
CA THR A 197 -4.54 -28.18 -6.82
C THR A 197 -3.55 -27.01 -6.87
N LEU A 198 -2.43 -27.18 -7.56
CA LEU A 198 -1.48 -26.09 -7.81
C LEU A 198 -2.14 -24.90 -8.52
N GLY A 199 -3.17 -25.14 -9.34
CA GLY A 199 -3.95 -24.09 -10.00
C GLY A 199 -4.72 -23.22 -9.01
N LEU A 200 -5.37 -23.82 -8.01
CA LEU A 200 -6.07 -23.09 -6.95
C LEU A 200 -5.09 -22.28 -6.09
N ILE A 201 -3.96 -22.88 -5.71
CA ILE A 201 -2.91 -22.20 -4.94
C ILE A 201 -2.36 -21.01 -5.73
N ALA A 202 -2.05 -21.18 -7.02
CA ALA A 202 -1.54 -20.11 -7.87
C ALA A 202 -2.56 -18.98 -8.05
N LEU A 203 -3.84 -19.30 -8.21
CA LEU A 203 -4.91 -18.31 -8.32
C LEU A 203 -5.06 -17.51 -7.01
N ALA A 204 -5.07 -18.19 -5.87
CA ALA A 204 -5.13 -17.56 -4.55
C ALA A 204 -3.87 -16.75 -4.22
N THR A 205 -2.69 -17.14 -4.77
CA THR A 205 -1.44 -16.36 -4.65
C THR A 205 -1.59 -14.98 -5.26
N ALA A 206 -2.30 -14.83 -6.37
CA ALA A 206 -2.54 -13.52 -6.98
C ALA A 206 -3.28 -12.56 -6.00
N VAL A 207 -4.18 -13.08 -5.21
CA VAL A 207 -4.89 -12.32 -4.15
C VAL A 207 -3.95 -12.08 -2.95
N ALA A 208 -3.21 -13.10 -2.52
CA ALA A 208 -2.29 -13.01 -1.37
C ALA A 208 -1.14 -12.00 -1.59
N ILE A 209 -0.72 -11.74 -2.83
CA ILE A 209 0.28 -10.69 -3.15
C ILE A 209 -0.19 -9.31 -2.67
N PHE A 210 -1.50 -9.02 -2.76
CA PHE A 210 -2.05 -7.74 -2.31
C PHE A 210 -2.06 -7.61 -0.78
N SER A 211 -2.13 -8.71 -0.03
CA SER A 211 -2.02 -8.71 1.43
C SER A 211 -0.73 -8.04 1.90
N TYR A 212 0.39 -8.41 1.30
CA TYR A 212 1.71 -7.89 1.69
C TYR A 212 2.03 -6.50 1.12
N ASN A 213 1.11 -5.90 0.35
CA ASN A 213 1.36 -4.62 -0.29
C ASN A 213 1.47 -3.47 0.72
N GLY A 214 2.34 -2.49 0.42
CA GLY A 214 2.49 -1.25 1.20
C GLY A 214 3.92 -0.99 1.69
N TYR A 215 4.82 -1.98 1.74
CA TYR A 215 6.23 -1.78 2.12
C TYR A 215 6.96 -0.76 1.24
N GLY A 216 6.56 -0.64 -0.03
CA GLY A 216 7.05 0.38 -0.95
C GLY A 216 6.73 1.81 -0.53
N SER A 217 5.72 2.03 0.32
CA SER A 217 5.33 3.38 0.79
C SER A 217 6.45 4.12 1.51
N ALA A 218 7.48 3.44 1.98
CA ALA A 218 8.69 4.04 2.54
C ALA A 218 9.32 5.10 1.62
N VAL A 219 9.21 4.94 0.30
CA VAL A 219 9.81 5.87 -0.68
C VAL A 219 9.27 7.29 -0.58
N TYR A 220 8.05 7.49 -0.08
CA TYR A 220 7.45 8.81 0.09
C TYR A 220 8.03 9.62 1.25
N PHE A 221 8.76 8.97 2.16
CA PHE A 221 9.37 9.60 3.34
C PHE A 221 10.87 9.83 3.19
N GLY A 222 11.41 9.74 1.96
CA GLY A 222 12.83 9.87 1.69
C GLY A 222 13.44 11.18 2.20
N GLU A 223 12.80 12.31 1.95
CA GLU A 223 13.30 13.63 2.36
C GLU A 223 13.15 13.91 3.87
N GLU A 224 12.21 13.24 4.55
CA GLU A 224 11.96 13.41 5.99
C GLU A 224 12.73 12.42 6.86
N THR A 225 13.34 11.38 6.25
CA THR A 225 14.08 10.33 6.97
C THR A 225 15.57 10.64 7.00
N HIS A 226 16.18 10.64 8.19
CA HIS A 226 17.63 10.78 8.33
C HIS A 226 18.36 9.60 7.68
N GLY A 227 19.41 9.91 6.90
CA GLY A 227 20.20 8.89 6.19
C GLY A 227 19.37 8.08 5.19
N ALA A 228 18.45 8.72 4.47
CA ALA A 228 17.43 8.12 3.64
C ALA A 228 17.96 7.09 2.65
N ARG A 229 19.06 7.36 1.94
CA ARG A 229 19.68 6.43 0.96
C ARG A 229 19.89 5.02 1.50
N ARG A 230 20.24 4.89 2.79
CA ARG A 230 20.46 3.60 3.46
C ARG A 230 19.24 3.12 4.22
N ASN A 231 18.57 4.06 4.90
CA ASN A 231 17.51 3.72 5.84
C ASN A 231 16.19 3.37 5.14
N ILE A 232 15.84 4.01 4.02
CA ILE A 232 14.62 3.65 3.28
C ILE A 232 14.70 2.22 2.75
N ALA A 233 15.82 1.82 2.15
CA ALA A 233 16.01 0.43 1.69
C ALA A 233 15.87 -0.58 2.84
N ARG A 234 16.45 -0.29 4.02
CA ARG A 234 16.32 -1.14 5.22
C ARG A 234 14.88 -1.21 5.72
N VAL A 235 14.18 -0.07 5.76
CA VAL A 235 12.77 0.00 6.17
C VAL A 235 11.91 -0.86 5.26
N ILE A 236 12.09 -0.81 3.95
CA ILE A 236 11.35 -1.63 2.98
C ILE A 236 11.53 -3.13 3.30
N LEU A 237 12.77 -3.56 3.48
CA LEU A 237 13.07 -4.98 3.74
C LEU A 237 12.54 -5.44 5.10
N TRP A 238 12.69 -4.63 6.16
CA TRP A 238 12.14 -4.95 7.47
C TRP A 238 10.62 -4.88 7.50
N ALA A 239 10.00 -3.91 6.81
CA ALA A 239 8.55 -3.82 6.72
C ALA A 239 7.97 -5.09 6.09
N LEU A 240 8.54 -5.56 4.96
CA LEU A 240 8.09 -6.81 4.36
C LEU A 240 8.30 -8.01 5.30
N ALA A 241 9.48 -8.16 5.91
CA ALA A 241 9.76 -9.29 6.80
C ALA A 241 8.79 -9.35 7.99
N ILE A 242 8.52 -8.20 8.63
CA ILE A 242 7.56 -8.10 9.73
C ILE A 242 6.14 -8.40 9.24
N THR A 243 5.73 -7.86 8.09
CA THR A 243 4.41 -8.09 7.50
C THR A 243 4.19 -9.56 7.17
N VAL A 244 5.16 -10.22 6.54
CA VAL A 244 5.07 -11.66 6.25
C VAL A 244 4.86 -12.46 7.54
N ALA A 245 5.60 -12.17 8.60
CA ALA A 245 5.41 -12.85 9.89
C ALA A 245 4.04 -12.52 10.51
N ALA A 246 3.64 -11.23 10.49
CA ALA A 246 2.40 -10.74 11.08
C ALA A 246 1.13 -11.23 10.36
N GLU A 247 1.23 -11.70 9.12
CA GLU A 247 0.09 -12.24 8.36
C GLU A 247 0.15 -13.77 8.25
N LEU A 248 1.31 -14.34 7.91
CA LEU A 248 1.44 -15.79 7.71
C LEU A 248 1.22 -16.58 9.01
N ILE A 249 1.70 -16.06 10.16
CA ILE A 249 1.53 -16.75 11.44
C ILE A 249 0.04 -16.82 11.85
N PRO A 250 -0.74 -15.71 11.89
CA PRO A 250 -2.16 -15.79 12.22
C PRO A 250 -2.98 -16.61 11.22
N ILE A 251 -2.71 -16.47 9.92
CA ILE A 251 -3.39 -17.27 8.89
C ILE A 251 -3.11 -18.76 9.08
N THR A 252 -1.87 -19.14 9.37
CA THR A 252 -1.52 -20.53 9.68
C THR A 252 -2.27 -21.03 10.90
N ALA A 253 -2.34 -20.23 11.98
CA ALA A 253 -3.07 -20.56 13.19
C ALA A 253 -4.58 -20.75 12.91
N VAL A 254 -5.19 -19.87 12.11
CA VAL A 254 -6.58 -19.99 11.68
C VAL A 254 -6.81 -21.26 10.85
N LEU A 255 -5.93 -21.58 9.92
CA LEU A 255 -6.04 -22.79 9.10
C LEU A 255 -5.97 -24.08 9.94
N LEU A 256 -5.21 -24.07 11.03
CA LEU A 256 -5.08 -25.21 11.94
C LEU A 256 -6.29 -25.38 12.86
N SER A 257 -6.99 -24.28 13.20
CA SER A 257 -8.08 -24.27 14.18
C SER A 257 -9.49 -24.18 13.56
N ALA A 258 -9.60 -23.93 12.26
CA ALA A 258 -10.90 -23.80 11.63
C ALA A 258 -11.55 -25.17 11.44
N GLY A 259 -12.74 -25.41 11.99
CA GLY A 259 -13.52 -26.62 11.79
C GLY A 259 -13.95 -26.79 10.33
N THR A 260 -14.38 -25.71 9.68
CA THR A 260 -14.77 -25.67 8.26
C THR A 260 -14.02 -24.57 7.51
N LEU A 261 -13.78 -24.75 6.19
CA LEU A 261 -13.08 -23.77 5.35
C LEU A 261 -13.99 -23.16 4.27
N ASP A 262 -15.22 -23.63 4.15
CA ASP A 262 -16.24 -23.20 3.19
C ASP A 262 -17.16 -22.10 3.74
N GLY A 263 -17.10 -21.82 5.04
CA GLY A 263 -17.86 -20.77 5.72
C GLY A 263 -17.38 -19.36 5.38
N GLY A 264 -18.26 -18.37 5.39
CA GLY A 264 -18.04 -16.98 4.97
C GLY A 264 -16.68 -16.36 5.36
N ASN A 265 -16.54 -15.79 6.57
CA ASN A 265 -15.27 -15.26 7.08
C ASN A 265 -14.66 -16.22 8.11
N VAL A 266 -13.80 -17.13 7.63
CA VAL A 266 -13.15 -18.17 8.47
C VAL A 266 -12.38 -17.58 9.66
N VAL A 267 -11.74 -16.41 9.50
CA VAL A 267 -11.00 -15.76 10.58
C VAL A 267 -11.95 -15.32 11.70
N GLN A 268 -13.06 -14.70 11.33
CA GLN A 268 -14.08 -14.24 12.27
C GLN A 268 -14.81 -15.43 12.93
N GLN A 269 -15.01 -16.53 12.19
CA GLN A 269 -15.59 -17.76 12.69
C GLN A 269 -14.72 -18.37 13.79
N VAL A 270 -13.41 -18.54 13.57
CA VAL A 270 -12.46 -19.05 14.59
C VAL A 270 -12.47 -18.19 15.85
N VAL A 271 -12.52 -16.86 15.70
CA VAL A 271 -12.62 -15.95 16.86
C VAL A 271 -13.94 -16.14 17.61
N ALA A 272 -15.05 -16.29 16.90
CA ALA A 272 -16.37 -16.46 17.53
C ALA A 272 -16.51 -17.82 18.24
N GLU A 273 -15.99 -18.90 17.65
CA GLU A 273 -16.07 -20.26 18.19
C GLU A 273 -15.18 -20.44 19.43
N HIS A 274 -13.97 -19.93 19.42
CA HIS A 274 -12.98 -20.19 20.48
C HIS A 274 -12.71 -18.99 21.38
N GLY A 275 -13.02 -17.76 20.95
CA GLY A 275 -12.71 -16.53 21.70
C GLY A 275 -13.86 -16.03 22.58
N GLY A 276 -15.09 -16.44 22.29
CA GLY A 276 -16.29 -15.91 22.96
C GLY A 276 -16.60 -14.44 22.59
N GLY A 277 -17.77 -13.96 23.06
CA GLY A 277 -18.32 -12.67 22.64
C GLY A 277 -17.45 -11.46 22.98
N THR A 278 -16.84 -11.43 24.16
CA THR A 278 -15.99 -10.31 24.60
C THR A 278 -14.74 -10.17 23.73
N LEU A 279 -14.07 -11.29 23.44
CA LEU A 279 -12.84 -11.26 22.65
C LEU A 279 -13.12 -10.94 21.18
N ASN A 280 -14.25 -11.45 20.63
CA ASN A 280 -14.71 -11.07 19.30
C ASN A 280 -14.96 -9.55 19.19
N THR A 281 -15.57 -8.93 20.21
CA THR A 281 -15.78 -7.49 20.28
C THR A 281 -14.46 -6.73 20.31
N LEU A 282 -13.51 -7.16 21.16
CA LEU A 282 -12.18 -6.51 21.29
C LEU A 282 -11.37 -6.62 19.99
N ILE A 283 -11.39 -7.77 19.33
CA ILE A 283 -10.71 -7.97 18.04
C ILE A 283 -11.36 -7.11 16.96
N SER A 284 -12.69 -7.07 16.87
CA SER A 284 -13.41 -6.22 15.90
C SER A 284 -13.07 -4.73 16.08
N LEU A 285 -13.00 -4.27 17.33
CA LEU A 285 -12.55 -2.92 17.65
C LEU A 285 -11.08 -2.71 17.25
N GLY A 286 -10.22 -3.68 17.54
CA GLY A 286 -8.80 -3.65 17.14
C GLY A 286 -8.63 -3.53 15.62
N VAL A 287 -9.42 -4.27 14.84
CA VAL A 287 -9.41 -4.19 13.37
C VAL A 287 -9.94 -2.83 12.88
N ALA A 288 -11.00 -2.30 13.48
CA ALA A 288 -11.51 -0.97 13.13
C ALA A 288 -10.45 0.13 13.40
N LEU A 289 -9.72 0.02 14.52
CA LEU A 289 -8.61 0.93 14.84
C LEU A 289 -7.43 0.75 13.88
N ALA A 290 -7.11 -0.49 13.47
CA ALA A 290 -6.09 -0.77 12.47
C ALA A 290 -6.42 -0.14 11.12
N ILE A 291 -7.68 -0.23 10.68
CA ILE A 291 -8.15 0.43 9.46
C ILE A 291 -8.03 1.94 9.56
N ALA A 292 -8.46 2.54 10.68
CA ALA A 292 -8.30 3.99 10.90
C ALA A 292 -6.84 4.42 10.88
N ASN A 293 -5.94 3.61 11.46
CA ASN A 293 -4.49 3.81 11.43
C ASN A 293 -3.93 3.79 9.99
N ALA A 294 -4.37 2.82 9.19
CA ALA A 294 -3.99 2.73 7.78
C ALA A 294 -4.41 3.97 6.99
N VAL A 295 -5.63 4.48 7.23
CA VAL A 295 -6.11 5.72 6.59
C VAL A 295 -5.21 6.90 6.95
N ILE A 296 -4.75 7.04 8.22
CA ILE A 296 -3.79 8.08 8.61
C ILE A 296 -2.47 7.90 7.84
N ALA A 297 -1.91 6.72 7.83
CA ALA A 297 -0.63 6.44 7.18
C ALA A 297 -0.68 6.68 5.66
N ILE A 298 -1.74 6.22 4.99
CA ILE A 298 -1.94 6.44 3.55
C ILE A 298 -2.22 7.92 3.24
N MET A 299 -2.91 8.64 4.13
CA MET A 299 -3.09 10.09 4.01
C MET A 299 -1.75 10.82 4.01
N LEU A 300 -0.82 10.42 4.89
CA LEU A 300 0.52 11.02 4.97
C LEU A 300 1.29 10.88 3.66
N LEU A 301 1.30 9.70 3.04
CA LEU A 301 2.01 9.47 1.78
C LEU A 301 1.30 10.14 0.58
N THR A 302 -0.03 10.15 0.55
CA THR A 302 -0.82 10.80 -0.51
C THR A 302 -0.59 12.32 -0.51
N ALA A 303 -0.55 12.94 0.66
CA ALA A 303 -0.24 14.36 0.80
C ALA A 303 1.17 14.71 0.28
N ARG A 304 2.14 13.82 0.49
CA ARG A 304 3.52 13.99 -0.01
C ARG A 304 3.61 13.83 -1.51
N LEU A 305 2.87 12.90 -2.08
CA LEU A 305 2.75 12.73 -3.51
C LEU A 305 2.21 14.00 -4.18
N ILE A 306 1.11 14.56 -3.65
CA ILE A 306 0.49 15.80 -4.16
C ILE A 306 1.47 16.98 -4.01
N PHE A 307 2.11 17.12 -2.85
CA PHE A 307 3.11 18.15 -2.60
C PHE A 307 4.31 18.06 -3.57
N SER A 308 4.87 16.88 -3.75
CA SER A 308 5.99 16.67 -4.67
C SER A 308 5.61 16.97 -6.10
N SER A 309 4.43 16.56 -6.56
CA SER A 309 3.92 16.88 -7.90
C SER A 309 3.74 18.38 -8.12
N ALA A 310 3.33 19.12 -7.08
CA ALA A 310 3.19 20.57 -7.15
C ALA A 310 4.56 21.27 -7.19
N ARG A 311 5.54 20.80 -6.41
CA ARG A 311 6.91 21.26 -6.44
C ARG A 311 7.58 21.04 -7.82
N ASP A 312 7.25 19.92 -8.45
CA ASP A 312 7.73 19.59 -9.80
C ASP A 312 6.99 20.37 -10.92
N ALA A 313 6.16 21.37 -10.55
CA ALA A 313 5.40 22.21 -11.47
C ALA A 313 4.47 21.45 -12.44
N THR A 314 3.87 20.35 -11.97
CA THR A 314 2.96 19.52 -12.77
C THR A 314 1.66 20.25 -13.09
N TRP A 315 1.13 21.04 -12.15
CA TRP A 315 -0.18 21.68 -12.21
C TRP A 315 -0.10 23.13 -12.72
N PRO A 316 -1.23 23.82 -12.96
CA PRO A 316 -1.23 25.27 -13.16
C PRO A 316 -0.57 26.00 -11.97
N ALA A 317 0.05 27.14 -12.23
CA ALA A 317 0.84 27.89 -11.23
C ALA A 317 0.11 28.14 -9.89
N ARG A 318 -1.19 28.47 -9.94
CA ARG A 318 -2.01 28.67 -8.73
C ARG A 318 -2.18 27.39 -7.91
N VAL A 319 -2.34 26.25 -8.58
CA VAL A 319 -2.49 24.93 -7.95
C VAL A 319 -1.14 24.47 -7.36
N ASN A 320 -0.04 24.68 -8.10
CA ASN A 320 1.31 24.41 -7.57
C ASN A 320 1.60 25.26 -6.33
N ALA A 321 1.24 26.54 -6.33
CA ALA A 321 1.42 27.40 -5.16
C ALA A 321 0.59 26.91 -3.95
N LEU A 322 -0.64 26.44 -4.19
CA LEU A 322 -1.52 25.92 -3.15
C LEU A 322 -0.96 24.63 -2.54
N PHE A 323 -0.66 23.62 -3.37
CA PHE A 323 -0.24 22.30 -2.89
C PHE A 323 1.24 22.23 -2.48
N GLY A 324 2.06 23.16 -2.94
CA GLY A 324 3.45 23.32 -2.50
C GLY A 324 3.60 24.04 -1.16
N HIS A 325 2.49 24.44 -0.49
CA HIS A 325 2.55 25.19 0.76
C HIS A 325 2.78 24.27 1.96
N ILE A 326 3.83 24.56 2.73
CA ILE A 326 4.19 23.85 3.96
C ILE A 326 3.68 24.63 5.17
N HIS A 327 3.09 23.94 6.15
CA HIS A 327 2.59 24.54 7.39
C HIS A 327 3.78 25.10 8.21
N PRO A 328 3.76 26.38 8.60
CA PRO A 328 4.93 27.02 9.23
C PRO A 328 5.32 26.40 10.58
N ARG A 329 4.37 25.92 11.35
CA ARG A 329 4.61 25.29 12.66
C ARG A 329 4.92 23.80 12.57
N PHE A 330 4.17 23.04 11.75
CA PHE A 330 4.26 21.59 11.72
C PHE A 330 5.25 21.07 10.66
N GLY A 331 5.60 21.88 9.66
CA GLY A 331 6.51 21.47 8.59
C GLY A 331 5.93 20.42 7.65
N THR A 332 4.60 20.33 7.55
CA THR A 332 3.84 19.34 6.76
C THR A 332 3.11 19.98 5.59
N PRO A 333 2.81 19.25 4.51
CA PRO A 333 2.09 19.76 3.33
C PRO A 333 0.57 19.80 3.58
N TRP A 334 0.12 20.64 4.51
CA TRP A 334 -1.23 20.65 5.04
C TRP A 334 -2.33 20.91 4.02
N THR A 335 -2.10 21.76 3.01
CA THR A 335 -3.07 22.04 1.95
C THR A 335 -3.28 20.82 1.04
N ALA A 336 -2.21 20.09 0.74
CA ALA A 336 -2.27 18.83 0.02
C ALA A 336 -3.00 17.75 0.85
N THR A 337 -2.77 17.71 2.17
CA THR A 337 -3.46 16.80 3.11
C THR A 337 -4.97 17.07 3.11
N ILE A 338 -5.40 18.33 3.26
CA ILE A 338 -6.81 18.69 3.26
C ILE A 338 -7.47 18.36 1.92
N ALA A 339 -6.79 18.64 0.81
CA ALA A 339 -7.32 18.33 -0.51
C ALA A 339 -7.50 16.82 -0.73
N ALA A 340 -6.49 16.01 -0.35
CA ALA A 340 -6.60 14.55 -0.38
C ALA A 340 -7.76 14.06 0.48
N GLY A 341 -7.88 14.58 1.71
CA GLY A 341 -8.96 14.26 2.63
C GLY A 341 -10.34 14.59 2.09
N ALA A 342 -10.52 15.79 1.53
CA ALA A 342 -11.79 16.22 0.97
C ALA A 342 -12.24 15.34 -0.22
N VAL A 343 -11.31 15.05 -1.14
CA VAL A 343 -11.61 14.19 -2.30
C VAL A 343 -11.92 12.76 -1.84
N SER A 344 -11.10 12.17 -0.97
CA SER A 344 -11.30 10.79 -0.52
C SER A 344 -12.54 10.65 0.37
N ALA A 345 -12.90 11.64 1.19
CA ALA A 345 -14.15 11.64 1.95
C ALA A 345 -15.38 11.67 1.02
N ALA A 346 -15.35 12.47 -0.06
CA ALA A 346 -16.40 12.47 -1.07
C ALA A 346 -16.50 11.12 -1.80
N LEU A 347 -15.37 10.46 -2.07
CA LEU A 347 -15.32 9.14 -2.69
C LEU A 347 -15.92 8.03 -1.83
N CYS A 348 -16.01 8.19 -0.49
CA CYS A 348 -16.69 7.23 0.38
C CYS A 348 -18.20 7.07 0.05
N PHE A 349 -18.80 8.02 -0.65
CA PHE A 349 -20.21 7.93 -1.10
C PHE A 349 -20.37 7.27 -2.47
N VAL A 350 -19.27 6.88 -3.12
CA VAL A 350 -19.28 6.09 -4.34
C VAL A 350 -19.33 4.60 -3.95
N PRO A 351 -20.16 3.76 -4.60
CA PRO A 351 -20.20 2.33 -4.30
C PRO A 351 -18.82 1.69 -4.42
N GLU A 352 -18.41 0.95 -3.40
CA GLU A 352 -17.08 0.37 -3.22
C GLU A 352 -16.60 -0.43 -4.43
N ARG A 353 -17.52 -1.17 -5.08
CA ARG A 353 -17.22 -1.95 -6.29
C ARG A 353 -16.57 -1.13 -7.41
N TYR A 354 -16.97 0.14 -7.59
CA TYR A 354 -16.38 1.00 -8.62
C TYR A 354 -14.99 1.48 -8.23
N LEU A 355 -14.78 1.75 -6.93
CA LEU A 355 -13.47 2.13 -6.39
C LEU A 355 -12.47 0.98 -6.57
N LEU A 356 -12.87 -0.25 -6.27
CA LEU A 356 -12.05 -1.45 -6.43
C LEU A 356 -11.68 -1.71 -7.90
N VAL A 357 -12.62 -1.50 -8.84
CA VAL A 357 -12.35 -1.64 -10.28
C VAL A 357 -11.25 -0.69 -10.74
N VAL A 358 -11.19 0.53 -10.21
CA VAL A 358 -10.15 1.51 -10.62
C VAL A 358 -8.79 1.15 -10.00
N THR A 359 -8.76 0.63 -8.78
CA THR A 359 -7.50 0.38 -8.04
C THR A 359 -6.85 -0.96 -8.37
N GLY A 360 -7.62 -1.97 -8.78
CA GLY A 360 -7.22 -3.37 -8.82
C GLY A 360 -5.96 -3.68 -9.65
N THR A 361 -5.81 -3.10 -10.85
CA THR A 361 -4.66 -3.40 -11.72
C THR A 361 -3.62 -2.28 -11.79
N SER A 362 -3.94 -1.10 -11.26
CA SER A 362 -3.05 0.06 -11.29
C SER A 362 -1.71 -0.21 -10.59
N LEU A 363 -1.75 -0.89 -9.45
CA LEU A 363 -0.57 -1.26 -8.68
C LEU A 363 0.35 -2.21 -9.46
N VAL A 364 -0.23 -3.17 -10.18
CA VAL A 364 0.52 -4.14 -11.00
C VAL A 364 1.32 -3.43 -12.08
N VAL A 365 0.72 -2.42 -12.72
CA VAL A 365 1.39 -1.59 -13.74
C VAL A 365 2.55 -0.79 -13.14
N ILE A 366 2.37 -0.20 -11.95
CA ILE A 366 3.43 0.54 -11.25
C ILE A 366 4.58 -0.39 -10.88
N TYR A 367 4.31 -1.58 -10.35
CA TYR A 367 5.32 -2.58 -10.00
C TYR A 367 6.09 -3.06 -11.22
N ALA A 368 5.40 -3.32 -12.32
CA ALA A 368 6.04 -3.67 -13.58
C ALA A 368 6.95 -2.54 -14.08
N ALA A 369 6.50 -1.29 -14.01
CA ALA A 369 7.30 -0.13 -14.38
C ALA A 369 8.55 0.02 -13.50
N LEU A 370 8.49 -0.28 -12.19
CA LEU A 370 9.65 -0.27 -11.29
C LEU A 370 10.64 -1.40 -11.62
N CYS A 371 10.16 -2.60 -11.96
CA CYS A 371 11.03 -3.68 -12.43
C CYS A 371 11.77 -3.29 -13.72
N VAL A 372 11.07 -2.67 -14.67
CA VAL A 372 11.69 -2.13 -15.89
C VAL A 372 12.65 -0.98 -15.55
N ALA A 373 12.30 -0.12 -14.59
CA ALA A 373 13.12 1.00 -14.14
C ALA A 373 14.46 0.53 -13.55
N VAL A 374 14.47 -0.52 -12.72
CA VAL A 374 15.73 -1.03 -12.16
C VAL A 374 16.61 -1.71 -13.22
N ILE A 375 16.01 -2.43 -14.17
CA ILE A 375 16.74 -3.03 -15.30
C ILE A 375 17.32 -1.93 -16.21
N GLY A 376 16.49 -0.95 -16.57
CA GLY A 376 16.90 0.21 -17.38
C GLY A 376 17.96 1.06 -16.67
N GLY A 377 17.75 1.35 -15.40
CA GLY A 377 18.66 2.16 -14.57
C GLY A 377 20.05 1.54 -14.40
N ARG A 378 20.13 0.20 -14.32
CA ARG A 378 21.45 -0.49 -14.34
C ARG A 378 22.11 -0.45 -15.70
N ARG A 379 21.33 -0.55 -16.80
CA ARG A 379 21.86 -0.52 -18.16
C ARG A 379 22.37 0.87 -18.56
N ASN A 380 21.63 1.91 -18.22
CA ASN A 380 22.00 3.30 -18.57
C ASN A 380 22.83 4.00 -17.51
N GLY A 381 23.15 3.34 -16.38
CA GLY A 381 23.96 3.88 -15.30
C GLY A 381 23.25 4.87 -14.39
N SER A 382 21.96 5.18 -14.60
CA SER A 382 21.24 6.19 -13.81
C SER A 382 21.07 5.81 -12.34
N THR A 383 21.10 4.53 -11.99
CA THR A 383 21.06 4.04 -10.60
C THR A 383 22.44 3.74 -10.01
N ALA A 384 23.55 4.08 -10.71
CA ALA A 384 24.91 3.73 -10.28
C ALA A 384 25.32 4.31 -8.93
N HIS A 385 24.75 5.45 -8.55
CA HIS A 385 25.03 6.18 -7.29
C HIS A 385 24.26 5.64 -6.08
N GLY A 386 23.38 4.63 -6.27
CA GLY A 386 22.65 3.99 -5.16
C GLY A 386 23.59 3.20 -4.25
N VAL A 387 23.36 3.29 -2.92
CA VAL A 387 24.19 2.62 -1.90
C VAL A 387 23.78 1.17 -1.65
N TYR A 388 22.57 0.77 -2.05
CA TYR A 388 22.09 -0.60 -1.96
C TYR A 388 22.02 -1.21 -3.36
N ARG A 389 22.52 -2.43 -3.49
CA ARG A 389 22.41 -3.24 -4.69
C ARG A 389 21.69 -4.54 -4.36
N MET A 390 20.60 -4.82 -5.09
CA MET A 390 19.85 -6.04 -4.85
C MET A 390 20.70 -7.27 -5.15
N PRO A 391 20.60 -8.31 -4.33
CA PRO A 391 21.07 -9.64 -4.67
C PRO A 391 20.23 -10.25 -5.81
N LEU A 392 20.69 -11.34 -6.39
CA LEU A 392 19.96 -12.11 -7.41
C LEU A 392 19.53 -11.31 -8.66
N TYR A 393 20.26 -10.24 -9.02
CA TYR A 393 20.03 -9.57 -10.29
C TYR A 393 20.57 -10.42 -11.47
N PRO A 394 19.83 -10.56 -12.59
CA PRO A 394 18.52 -9.99 -12.91
C PRO A 394 17.31 -10.88 -12.51
N LEU A 395 17.53 -11.96 -11.78
CA LEU A 395 16.46 -12.93 -11.43
C LEU A 395 15.30 -12.24 -10.69
N ALA A 396 15.59 -11.40 -9.67
CA ALA A 396 14.54 -10.79 -8.86
C ALA A 396 13.56 -9.94 -9.69
N PRO A 397 13.98 -8.92 -10.49
CA PRO A 397 13.04 -8.14 -11.28
C PRO A 397 12.36 -8.96 -12.40
N VAL A 398 13.02 -9.98 -12.96
CA VAL A 398 12.43 -10.84 -14.00
C VAL A 398 11.37 -11.77 -13.40
N ALA A 399 11.64 -12.40 -12.26
CA ALA A 399 10.66 -13.24 -11.58
C ALA A 399 9.46 -12.42 -11.07
N ALA A 400 9.69 -11.19 -10.55
CA ALA A 400 8.62 -10.29 -10.21
C ALA A 400 7.76 -9.93 -11.44
N LEU A 401 8.37 -9.61 -12.59
CA LEU A 401 7.62 -9.36 -13.84
C LEU A 401 6.81 -10.56 -14.28
N ALA A 402 7.34 -11.78 -14.17
CA ALA A 402 6.59 -13.00 -14.49
C ALA A 402 5.37 -13.18 -13.57
N ALA A 403 5.54 -12.95 -12.26
CA ALA A 403 4.42 -12.99 -11.32
C ALA A 403 3.36 -11.91 -11.62
N LEU A 404 3.78 -10.69 -11.93
CA LEU A 404 2.88 -9.60 -12.31
C LEU A 404 2.16 -9.88 -13.63
N ALA A 405 2.82 -10.50 -14.61
CA ALA A 405 2.19 -10.95 -15.84
C ALA A 405 1.12 -12.01 -15.58
N TYR A 406 1.35 -12.92 -14.63
CA TYR A 406 0.35 -13.88 -14.20
C TYR A 406 -0.86 -13.19 -13.52
N VAL A 407 -0.63 -12.17 -12.69
CA VAL A 407 -1.73 -11.37 -12.09
C VAL A 407 -2.52 -10.64 -13.18
N ILE A 408 -1.87 -10.08 -14.21
CA ILE A 408 -2.57 -9.47 -15.36
C ILE A 408 -3.40 -10.50 -16.11
N TYR A 409 -2.86 -11.70 -16.33
CA TYR A 409 -3.58 -12.78 -16.97
C TYR A 409 -4.83 -13.19 -16.18
N THR A 410 -4.70 -13.42 -14.87
CA THR A 410 -5.85 -13.75 -14.01
C THR A 410 -6.89 -12.62 -13.98
N SER A 411 -6.45 -11.37 -13.97
CA SER A 411 -7.35 -10.22 -14.08
C SER A 411 -8.06 -10.17 -15.45
N ALA A 412 -7.40 -10.55 -16.54
CA ALA A 412 -8.00 -10.53 -17.87
C ALA A 412 -9.11 -11.60 -18.04
N ILE A 413 -9.04 -12.69 -17.32
CA ILE A 413 -10.07 -13.75 -17.34
C ILE A 413 -11.20 -13.50 -16.33
N ASP A 414 -11.00 -12.66 -15.32
CA ASP A 414 -12.05 -12.26 -14.39
C ASP A 414 -12.98 -11.19 -15.01
N PRO A 415 -14.26 -11.51 -15.30
CA PRO A 415 -15.18 -10.59 -15.94
C PRO A 415 -15.76 -9.55 -14.98
N VAL A 416 -15.69 -9.76 -13.66
CA VAL A 416 -16.42 -8.97 -12.66
C VAL A 416 -15.61 -7.76 -12.22
N ILE A 417 -14.36 -7.94 -11.86
CA ILE A 417 -13.49 -6.87 -11.34
C ILE A 417 -12.24 -6.73 -12.21
N GLY A 418 -11.57 -7.83 -12.54
CA GLY A 418 -10.27 -7.80 -13.18
C GLY A 418 -10.27 -7.17 -14.56
N ARG A 419 -11.12 -7.66 -15.48
CA ARG A 419 -11.22 -7.11 -16.84
C ARG A 419 -11.67 -5.64 -16.88
N PRO A 420 -12.72 -5.21 -16.14
CA PRO A 420 -13.05 -3.80 -16.01
C PRO A 420 -11.89 -2.95 -15.45
N SER A 421 -11.14 -3.47 -14.47
CA SER A 421 -9.98 -2.80 -13.89
C SER A 421 -8.87 -2.57 -14.92
N LEU A 422 -8.56 -3.55 -15.76
CA LEU A 422 -7.59 -3.42 -16.86
C LEU A 422 -8.01 -2.33 -17.86
N ILE A 423 -9.29 -2.32 -18.24
CA ILE A 423 -9.84 -1.32 -19.18
C ILE A 423 -9.72 0.09 -18.59
N VAL A 424 -10.10 0.27 -17.33
CA VAL A 424 -10.03 1.59 -16.66
C VAL A 424 -8.56 2.02 -16.49
N THR A 425 -7.67 1.12 -16.10
CA THR A 425 -6.23 1.42 -16.01
C THR A 425 -5.66 1.86 -17.36
N ALA A 426 -6.00 1.14 -18.44
CA ALA A 426 -5.61 1.53 -19.79
C ALA A 426 -6.18 2.90 -20.20
N ALA A 427 -7.43 3.18 -19.87
CA ALA A 427 -8.06 4.48 -20.13
C ALA A 427 -7.36 5.62 -19.39
N ILE A 428 -6.97 5.41 -18.10
CA ILE A 428 -6.20 6.38 -17.33
C ILE A 428 -4.84 6.64 -17.98
N LEU A 429 -4.14 5.61 -18.43
CA LEU A 429 -2.85 5.75 -19.11
C LEU A 429 -2.97 6.49 -20.44
N VAL A 430 -4.00 6.21 -21.24
CA VAL A 430 -4.27 6.90 -22.49
C VAL A 430 -4.60 8.38 -22.21
N ALA A 431 -5.52 8.66 -21.29
CA ALA A 431 -5.88 10.02 -20.90
C ALA A 431 -4.65 10.78 -20.36
N GLY A 432 -3.85 10.16 -19.51
CA GLY A 432 -2.59 10.70 -19.01
C GLY A 432 -1.60 11.03 -20.13
N THR A 433 -1.48 10.15 -21.13
CA THR A 433 -0.63 10.38 -22.32
C THR A 433 -1.11 11.60 -23.11
N VAL A 434 -2.41 11.70 -23.37
CA VAL A 434 -2.99 12.85 -24.06
C VAL A 434 -2.72 14.15 -23.30
N VAL A 435 -2.97 14.17 -21.98
CA VAL A 435 -2.71 15.35 -21.13
C VAL A 435 -1.22 15.70 -21.13
N TYR A 436 -0.34 14.71 -21.03
CA TYR A 436 1.10 14.95 -21.10
C TYR A 436 1.51 15.62 -22.42
N LEU A 437 1.09 15.08 -23.56
CA LEU A 437 1.50 15.56 -24.88
C LEU A 437 0.89 16.93 -25.22
N THR A 438 -0.37 17.16 -24.83
CA THR A 438 -1.09 18.38 -25.19
C THR A 438 -0.87 19.54 -24.22
N VAL A 439 -0.69 19.25 -22.92
CA VAL A 439 -0.64 20.28 -21.88
C VAL A 439 0.75 20.34 -21.24
N VAL A 440 1.21 19.24 -20.61
CA VAL A 440 2.41 19.26 -19.75
C VAL A 440 3.66 19.51 -20.58
N ARG A 441 3.84 18.78 -21.67
CA ARG A 441 4.98 18.92 -22.58
C ARG A 441 5.02 20.33 -23.22
N ARG A 442 3.84 20.87 -23.59
CA ARG A 442 3.77 22.22 -24.20
C ARG A 442 4.09 23.33 -23.21
N ARG A 443 3.75 23.18 -21.93
CA ARG A 443 4.13 24.15 -20.88
C ARG A 443 5.62 24.15 -20.62
N GLY A 444 6.32 23.04 -20.77
CA GLY A 444 7.76 22.91 -20.55
C GLY A 444 8.23 23.12 -19.11
N THR A 445 7.31 23.35 -18.17
CA THR A 445 7.61 23.70 -16.77
C THR A 445 7.84 22.50 -15.88
N TRP A 446 7.34 21.33 -16.26
CA TRP A 446 7.46 20.13 -15.44
C TRP A 446 8.89 19.61 -15.38
N THR A 447 9.45 19.60 -14.17
CA THR A 447 10.82 19.13 -13.88
C THR A 447 10.80 18.28 -12.63
N LEU A 448 11.54 17.17 -12.65
CA LEU A 448 11.72 16.33 -11.45
C LEU A 448 12.75 16.99 -10.53
N HIS A 449 12.28 17.62 -9.46
CA HIS A 449 13.12 18.33 -8.50
C HIS A 449 13.93 17.37 -7.64
N ASP A 450 15.22 17.68 -7.40
CA ASP A 450 16.09 16.96 -6.47
C ASP A 450 16.63 17.91 -5.41
N PRO A 451 16.10 17.86 -4.18
CA PRO A 451 16.57 18.71 -3.10
C PRO A 451 17.98 18.32 -2.58
N GLY A 452 18.54 17.21 -3.03
CA GLY A 452 19.87 16.72 -2.64
C GLY A 452 21.03 17.18 -3.53
N GLU A 453 20.74 17.82 -4.68
CA GLU A 453 21.79 18.42 -5.53
C GLU A 453 22.31 19.75 -4.98
N GLU A 454 21.64 20.37 -4.00
CA GLU A 454 22.23 21.46 -3.23
C GLU A 454 23.11 20.84 -2.13
N LYS A 455 24.41 20.99 -2.29
CA LYS A 455 25.51 20.49 -1.44
C LYS A 455 25.20 20.58 0.05
N ASP A 456 25.44 19.46 0.76
CA ASP A 456 25.70 19.43 2.20
C ASP A 456 26.88 20.33 2.57
#